data_56d38d595ba33045bbcfd3f3b3939814
#
_entry.id   56d38d595ba33045bbcfd3f3b3939814
#
_cell.length_a   1.000
_cell.length_b   1.000
_cell.length_c   1.000
_cell.angle_alpha   90.00
_cell.angle_beta   90.00
_cell.angle_gamma   90.00
#
_symmetry.space_group_name_H-M   'P 1'
#
loop_
_entity.id
_entity.type
_entity.pdbx_description
1 polymer ?
#
loop_
_entity_poly.entity_id
_entity_poly.type
_entity_poly.pdbx_seq_one_letter_code
_entity_poly.pdbx_strand_id
1 'polypeptide(L)'
;MHRLRFALELIGCAAFGALAGAVFRHSDTLYGALFVLGFGLCAGFLAHLILGLRARWKYHYVTICRFYALALVGLIAFTVIANSASHADKQVARDYLAQIQPQLEDYLQTNGHYPDKLDEIHGLPAPPPGFIYWRAGDREPDNYRIDYFNEEYWSATKQWQDDD
;
A
#
# COMPACT_ATOMS: atom_id res chain seq x y z
N MET A 1 -5.33 -32.16 21.05
CA MET A 1 -5.05 -30.82 21.57
C MET A 1 -3.98 -30.05 20.76
N HIS A 2 -2.85 -30.64 20.35
CA HIS A 2 -1.79 -29.93 19.61
C HIS A 2 -2.23 -29.33 18.26
N ARG A 3 -3.08 -30.01 17.50
CA ARG A 3 -3.57 -29.53 16.19
C ARG A 3 -4.43 -28.26 16.32
N LEU A 4 -5.32 -28.22 17.32
CA LEU A 4 -6.17 -27.04 17.57
C LEU A 4 -5.33 -25.82 17.98
N ARG A 5 -4.34 -26.01 18.85
CA ARG A 5 -3.43 -24.93 19.28
C ARG A 5 -2.64 -24.36 18.09
N PHE A 6 -2.15 -25.23 17.21
CA PHE A 6 -1.43 -24.78 16.01
C PHE A 6 -2.32 -24.01 15.03
N ALA A 7 -3.58 -24.44 14.84
CA ALA A 7 -4.55 -23.72 14.02
C ALA A 7 -4.86 -22.32 14.58
N LEU A 8 -5.04 -22.20 15.91
CA LEU A 8 -5.24 -20.90 16.55
C LEU A 8 -4.03 -19.96 16.41
N GLU A 9 -2.81 -20.48 16.49
CA GLU A 9 -1.60 -19.69 16.27
C GLU A 9 -1.50 -19.19 14.81
N LEU A 10 -1.83 -20.03 13.83
CA LEU A 10 -1.88 -19.64 12.41
C LEU A 10 -2.90 -18.51 12.16
N ILE A 11 -4.10 -18.65 12.72
CA ILE A 11 -5.15 -17.61 12.61
C ILE A 11 -4.68 -16.31 13.27
N GLY A 12 -4.06 -16.39 14.44
CA GLY A 12 -3.52 -15.21 15.14
C GLY A 12 -2.44 -14.50 14.35
N CYS A 13 -1.49 -15.23 13.76
CA CYS A 13 -0.44 -14.65 12.91
C CYS A 13 -1.01 -14.03 11.63
N ALA A 14 -1.99 -14.68 10.99
CA ALA A 14 -2.66 -14.14 9.82
C ALA A 14 -3.43 -12.86 10.15
N ALA A 15 -4.19 -12.85 11.24
CA ALA A 15 -4.94 -11.68 11.69
C ALA A 15 -4.03 -10.51 12.05
N PHE A 16 -2.91 -10.76 12.74
CA PHE A 16 -1.92 -9.72 13.06
C PHE A 16 -1.27 -9.16 11.80
N GLY A 17 -0.85 -10.04 10.86
CA GLY A 17 -0.28 -9.61 9.58
C GLY A 17 -1.27 -8.78 8.77
N ALA A 18 -2.54 -9.19 8.70
CA ALA A 18 -3.58 -8.45 8.00
C ALA A 18 -3.83 -7.06 8.61
N LEU A 19 -3.90 -6.97 9.95
CA LEU A 19 -4.07 -5.70 10.66
C LEU A 19 -2.88 -4.78 10.42
N ALA A 20 -1.67 -5.29 10.53
CA ALA A 20 -0.46 -4.52 10.25
C ALA A 20 -0.43 -4.04 8.79
N GLY A 21 -0.80 -4.89 7.82
CA GLY A 21 -0.90 -4.53 6.42
C GLY A 21 -1.89 -3.41 6.15
N ALA A 22 -3.05 -3.42 6.80
CA ALA A 22 -4.05 -2.36 6.68
C ALA A 22 -3.58 -1.03 7.28
N VAL A 23 -2.84 -1.06 8.39
CA VAL A 23 -2.33 0.16 9.07
C VAL A 23 -1.17 0.78 8.32
N PHE A 24 -0.25 -0.03 7.80
CA PHE A 24 1.01 0.45 7.20
C PHE A 24 1.03 0.39 5.68
N ARG A 25 -0.12 0.34 5.03
CA ARG A 25 -0.28 0.18 3.57
C ARG A 25 0.40 1.25 2.69
N HIS A 26 0.71 2.41 3.28
CA HIS A 26 1.36 3.52 2.56
C HIS A 26 2.84 3.74 2.95
N SER A 27 3.48 2.77 3.61
CA SER A 27 4.87 2.89 4.06
C SER A 27 5.83 2.06 3.19
N ASP A 28 6.43 2.69 2.18
CA ASP A 28 7.40 2.03 1.29
C ASP A 28 8.62 1.51 2.04
N THR A 29 9.09 2.29 3.04
CA THR A 29 10.19 1.88 3.92
C THR A 29 9.87 0.59 4.68
N LEU A 30 8.61 0.42 5.09
CA LEU A 30 8.17 -0.78 5.79
C LEU A 30 8.05 -1.97 4.84
N TYR A 31 7.60 -1.75 3.59
CA TYR A 31 7.60 -2.80 2.57
C TYR A 31 9.01 -3.31 2.28
N GLY A 32 9.98 -2.41 2.11
CA GLY A 32 11.37 -2.76 1.93
C GLY A 32 11.94 -3.56 3.11
N ALA A 33 11.66 -3.12 4.34
CA ALA A 33 12.09 -3.82 5.56
C ALA A 33 11.47 -5.21 5.68
N LEU A 34 10.18 -5.36 5.36
CA LEU A 34 9.48 -6.65 5.39
C LEU A 34 9.96 -7.60 4.29
N PHE A 35 10.31 -7.07 3.11
CA PHE A 35 10.90 -7.87 2.04
C PHE A 35 12.25 -8.45 2.48
N VAL A 36 13.14 -7.62 3.08
CA VAL A 36 14.42 -8.06 3.62
C VAL A 36 14.23 -9.09 4.75
N LEU A 37 13.26 -8.87 5.62
CA LEU A 37 12.93 -9.77 6.73
C LEU A 37 12.37 -11.10 6.22
N GLY A 38 11.51 -11.08 5.21
CA GLY A 38 10.98 -12.28 4.52
C GLY A 38 12.09 -13.08 3.86
N PHE A 39 13.00 -12.42 3.15
CA PHE A 39 14.16 -13.07 2.55
C PHE A 39 15.10 -13.67 3.61
N GLY A 40 15.35 -12.95 4.70
CA GLY A 40 16.13 -13.44 5.86
C GLY A 40 15.49 -14.67 6.50
N LEU A 41 14.16 -14.69 6.67
CA LEU A 41 13.44 -15.86 7.18
C LEU A 41 13.57 -17.07 6.25
N CYS A 42 13.44 -16.89 4.93
CA CYS A 42 13.62 -17.97 3.96
C CYS A 42 15.04 -18.52 3.96
N ALA A 43 16.05 -17.63 3.95
CA ALA A 43 17.46 -18.02 4.01
C ALA A 43 17.79 -18.76 5.32
N GLY A 44 17.29 -18.23 6.44
CA GLY A 44 17.42 -18.84 7.76
C GLY A 44 16.78 -20.23 7.84
N PHE A 45 15.59 -20.39 7.25
CA PHE A 45 14.92 -21.70 7.16
C PHE A 45 15.74 -22.71 6.35
N LEU A 46 16.27 -22.31 5.18
CA LEU A 46 17.12 -23.14 4.36
C LEU A 46 18.40 -23.57 5.11
N ALA A 47 19.05 -22.63 5.78
CA ALA A 47 20.23 -22.89 6.59
C ALA A 47 19.94 -23.90 7.71
N HIS A 48 18.82 -23.71 8.44
CA HIS A 48 18.38 -24.64 9.48
C HIS A 48 18.03 -26.03 8.92
N LEU A 49 17.45 -26.08 7.73
CA LEU A 49 17.10 -27.33 7.05
C LEU A 49 18.38 -28.13 6.71
N ILE A 50 19.38 -27.43 6.16
CA ILE A 50 20.69 -28.05 5.81
C ILE A 50 21.43 -28.52 7.06
N LEU A 51 21.47 -27.68 8.12
CA LEU A 51 22.12 -28.02 9.38
C LEU A 51 21.39 -29.12 10.14
N GLY A 52 20.04 -29.10 10.13
CA GLY A 52 19.22 -30.12 10.76
C GLY A 52 19.31 -31.50 10.11
N LEU A 53 19.54 -31.56 8.80
CA LEU A 53 19.83 -32.83 8.09
C LEU A 53 21.18 -33.42 8.48
N ARG A 54 22.16 -32.59 8.86
CA ARG A 54 23.51 -33.03 9.32
C ARG A 54 23.55 -33.41 10.78
N ALA A 55 22.81 -32.69 11.64
CA ALA A 55 22.77 -32.92 13.06
C ALA A 55 21.48 -33.71 13.39
N ARG A 56 21.55 -34.86 14.08
CA ARG A 56 20.41 -35.70 14.50
C ARG A 56 19.38 -34.97 15.43
N TRP A 57 18.98 -33.75 15.11
CA TRP A 57 18.15 -32.83 15.93
C TRP A 57 16.64 -33.04 15.68
N LYS A 58 16.16 -34.27 15.83
CA LYS A 58 14.75 -34.59 15.53
C LYS A 58 13.71 -33.78 16.33
N TYR A 59 14.02 -33.38 17.54
CA TYR A 59 13.03 -32.72 18.41
C TYR A 59 12.88 -31.20 18.19
N HIS A 60 13.94 -30.50 17.84
CA HIS A 60 13.87 -29.06 17.61
C HIS A 60 13.37 -28.69 16.21
N TYR A 61 13.47 -29.60 15.27
CA TYR A 61 13.12 -29.40 13.87
C TYR A 61 11.64 -29.00 13.68
N VAL A 62 10.72 -29.70 14.33
CA VAL A 62 9.28 -29.41 14.25
C VAL A 62 8.93 -28.02 14.79
N THR A 63 9.56 -27.62 15.89
CA THR A 63 9.34 -26.30 16.49
C THR A 63 9.87 -25.17 15.58
N ILE A 64 11.03 -25.38 14.98
CA ILE A 64 11.64 -24.43 14.04
C ILE A 64 10.77 -24.28 12.78
N CYS A 65 10.38 -25.40 12.15
CA CYS A 65 9.48 -25.38 10.98
C CYS A 65 8.18 -24.68 11.28
N ARG A 66 7.60 -24.92 12.47
CA ARG A 66 6.38 -24.25 12.92
C ARG A 66 6.56 -22.74 13.04
N PHE A 67 7.66 -22.26 13.63
CA PHE A 67 7.97 -20.83 13.74
C PHE A 67 8.04 -20.16 12.35
N TYR A 68 8.77 -20.76 11.42
CA TYR A 68 8.88 -20.22 10.05
C TYR A 68 7.55 -20.22 9.31
N ALA A 69 6.75 -21.27 9.47
CA ALA A 69 5.41 -21.34 8.86
C ALA A 69 4.50 -20.23 9.38
N LEU A 70 4.51 -19.97 10.69
CA LEU A 70 3.72 -18.89 11.30
C LEU A 70 4.17 -17.51 10.82
N ALA A 71 5.49 -17.25 10.77
CA ALA A 71 6.04 -16.02 10.27
C ALA A 71 5.70 -15.77 8.79
N LEU A 72 5.77 -16.82 7.96
CA LEU A 72 5.43 -16.74 6.54
C LEU A 72 3.94 -16.42 6.32
N VAL A 73 3.05 -17.07 7.09
CA VAL A 73 1.59 -16.79 7.02
C VAL A 73 1.29 -15.34 7.39
N GLY A 74 1.92 -14.82 8.46
CA GLY A 74 1.77 -13.41 8.85
C GLY A 74 2.26 -12.44 7.76
N LEU A 75 3.39 -12.74 7.14
CA LEU A 75 3.96 -11.93 6.06
C LEU A 75 3.07 -11.93 4.82
N ILE A 76 2.56 -13.10 4.40
CA ILE A 76 1.65 -13.22 3.26
C ILE A 76 0.36 -12.43 3.54
N ALA A 77 -0.23 -12.60 4.72
CA ALA A 77 -1.43 -11.86 5.09
C ALA A 77 -1.20 -10.34 5.08
N PHE A 78 -0.05 -9.88 5.60
CA PHE A 78 0.34 -8.48 5.53
C PHE A 78 0.39 -7.98 4.09
N THR A 79 1.15 -8.63 3.21
CA THR A 79 1.34 -8.15 1.82
C THR A 79 0.04 -8.16 1.03
N VAL A 80 -0.79 -9.19 1.17
CA VAL A 80 -2.09 -9.27 0.48
C VAL A 80 -3.02 -8.14 0.91
N ILE A 81 -3.17 -7.91 2.22
CA ILE A 81 -4.09 -6.88 2.73
C ILE A 81 -3.57 -5.48 2.42
N ALA A 82 -2.26 -5.23 2.61
CA ALA A 82 -1.68 -3.93 2.31
C ALA A 82 -1.85 -3.56 0.83
N ASN A 83 -1.56 -4.49 -0.07
CA ASN A 83 -1.72 -4.27 -1.50
C ASN A 83 -3.20 -4.04 -1.87
N SER A 84 -4.13 -4.86 -1.35
CA SER A 84 -5.55 -4.70 -1.61
C SER A 84 -6.10 -3.36 -1.09
N ALA A 85 -5.67 -2.92 0.10
CA ALA A 85 -6.07 -1.64 0.67
C ALA A 85 -5.51 -0.46 -0.12
N SER A 86 -4.25 -0.53 -0.56
CA SER A 86 -3.64 0.49 -1.41
C SER A 86 -4.39 0.65 -2.73
N HIS A 87 -4.74 -0.47 -3.40
CA HIS A 87 -5.53 -0.41 -4.63
C HIS A 87 -6.92 0.20 -4.43
N ALA A 88 -7.59 -0.10 -3.31
CA ALA A 88 -8.89 0.50 -2.99
C ALA A 88 -8.78 2.01 -2.78
N ASP A 89 -7.76 2.48 -2.07
CA ASP A 89 -7.52 3.91 -1.86
C ASP A 89 -7.21 4.63 -3.18
N LYS A 90 -6.38 4.06 -4.05
CA LYS A 90 -6.09 4.60 -5.39
C LYS A 90 -7.37 4.74 -6.23
N GLN A 91 -8.28 3.76 -6.15
CA GLN A 91 -9.56 3.84 -6.86
C GLN A 91 -10.43 4.98 -6.34
N VAL A 92 -10.47 5.20 -5.02
CA VAL A 92 -11.20 6.33 -4.42
C VAL A 92 -10.71 7.67 -4.95
N ALA A 93 -9.38 7.87 -5.07
CA ALA A 93 -8.83 9.10 -5.63
C ALA A 93 -9.17 9.30 -7.12
N ARG A 94 -9.12 8.22 -7.89
CA ARG A 94 -9.48 8.24 -9.33
C ARG A 94 -10.96 8.55 -9.53
N ASP A 95 -11.83 7.95 -8.74
CA ASP A 95 -13.29 8.20 -8.80
C ASP A 95 -13.60 9.65 -8.38
N TYR A 96 -12.92 10.15 -7.33
CA TYR A 96 -13.03 11.54 -6.92
C TYR A 96 -12.59 12.51 -8.02
N LEU A 97 -11.40 12.27 -8.64
CA LEU A 97 -10.93 13.08 -9.75
C LEU A 97 -11.92 13.07 -10.92
N ALA A 98 -12.41 11.89 -11.30
CA ALA A 98 -13.42 11.79 -12.38
C ALA A 98 -14.69 12.59 -12.09
N GLN A 99 -15.07 12.69 -10.81
CA GLN A 99 -16.24 13.48 -10.39
C GLN A 99 -16.00 14.99 -10.46
N ILE A 100 -14.79 15.47 -10.09
CA ILE A 100 -14.47 16.91 -10.06
C ILE A 100 -13.93 17.44 -11.40
N GLN A 101 -13.40 16.58 -12.24
CA GLN A 101 -12.77 16.97 -13.51
C GLN A 101 -13.64 17.85 -14.41
N PRO A 102 -14.95 17.59 -14.62
CA PRO A 102 -15.79 18.48 -15.42
C PRO A 102 -15.87 19.90 -14.87
N GLN A 103 -15.85 20.04 -13.54
CA GLN A 103 -15.92 21.36 -12.88
C GLN A 103 -14.58 22.09 -12.96
N LEU A 104 -13.45 21.37 -12.92
CA LEU A 104 -12.14 21.93 -13.18
C LEU A 104 -11.99 22.45 -14.60
N GLU A 105 -12.48 21.70 -15.59
CA GLU A 105 -12.48 22.10 -17.00
C GLU A 105 -13.41 23.32 -17.25
N ASP A 106 -14.58 23.37 -16.63
CA ASP A 106 -15.50 24.52 -16.70
C ASP A 106 -14.88 25.78 -16.09
N TYR A 107 -14.18 25.62 -14.95
CA TYR A 107 -13.44 26.72 -14.32
C TYR A 107 -12.32 27.25 -15.23
N LEU A 108 -11.54 26.34 -15.86
CA LEU A 108 -10.51 26.71 -16.83
C LEU A 108 -11.10 27.50 -18.02
N GLN A 109 -12.22 27.03 -18.60
CA GLN A 109 -12.88 27.70 -19.71
C GLN A 109 -13.36 29.11 -19.34
N THR A 110 -13.82 29.28 -18.11
CA THR A 110 -14.34 30.57 -17.63
C THR A 110 -13.26 31.56 -17.26
N ASN A 111 -12.20 31.10 -16.61
CA ASN A 111 -11.17 31.95 -15.99
C ASN A 111 -9.83 31.96 -16.78
N GLY A 112 -9.63 31.06 -17.73
CA GLY A 112 -8.40 30.92 -18.54
C GLY A 112 -7.25 30.25 -17.80
N HIS A 113 -7.50 29.76 -16.58
CA HIS A 113 -6.53 29.01 -15.78
C HIS A 113 -7.28 28.05 -14.83
N TYR A 114 -6.61 27.02 -14.34
CA TYR A 114 -7.13 26.20 -13.26
C TYR A 114 -7.12 26.93 -11.91
N PRO A 115 -7.99 26.56 -10.96
CA PRO A 115 -8.03 27.20 -9.65
C PRO A 115 -6.72 26.98 -8.87
N ASP A 116 -6.34 27.93 -8.01
CA ASP A 116 -5.18 27.77 -7.11
C ASP A 116 -5.47 26.72 -6.03
N LYS A 117 -6.73 26.62 -5.63
CA LYS A 117 -7.22 25.66 -4.63
C LYS A 117 -8.60 25.14 -5.03
N LEU A 118 -8.89 23.91 -4.66
CA LEU A 118 -10.20 23.31 -4.93
C LEU A 118 -11.36 24.06 -4.27
N ASP A 119 -11.11 24.74 -3.15
CA ASP A 119 -12.12 25.53 -2.42
C ASP A 119 -12.68 26.73 -3.24
N GLU A 120 -12.02 27.14 -4.30
CA GLU A 120 -12.48 28.20 -5.21
C GLU A 120 -13.66 27.75 -6.05
N ILE A 121 -13.83 26.43 -6.21
CA ILE A 121 -14.99 25.87 -6.92
C ILE A 121 -16.06 25.50 -5.90
N HIS A 122 -17.15 26.26 -5.89
CA HIS A 122 -18.27 25.98 -5.00
C HIS A 122 -18.99 24.70 -5.36
N GLY A 123 -19.32 23.89 -4.36
CA GLY A 123 -20.11 22.68 -4.53
C GLY A 123 -19.31 21.42 -4.82
N LEU A 124 -17.98 21.49 -4.79
CA LEU A 124 -17.14 20.26 -4.82
C LEU A 124 -17.36 19.42 -3.55
N PRO A 125 -17.40 18.09 -3.71
CA PRO A 125 -17.35 17.21 -2.56
C PRO A 125 -16.01 17.34 -1.83
N ALA A 126 -15.99 17.01 -0.53
CA ALA A 126 -14.74 17.02 0.23
C ALA A 126 -13.73 16.02 -0.35
N PRO A 127 -12.46 16.41 -0.52
CA PRO A 127 -11.44 15.51 -1.05
C PRO A 127 -11.18 14.34 -0.08
N PRO A 128 -10.86 13.16 -0.61
CA PRO A 128 -10.48 12.03 0.22
C PRO A 128 -9.17 12.32 0.99
N PRO A 129 -8.95 11.69 2.16
CA PRO A 129 -7.73 11.88 2.93
C PRO A 129 -6.48 11.55 2.11
N GLY A 130 -5.51 12.45 2.11
CA GLY A 130 -4.25 12.28 1.35
C GLY A 130 -4.31 12.80 -0.10
N PHE A 131 -5.47 13.31 -0.55
CA PHE A 131 -5.59 13.93 -1.86
C PHE A 131 -5.11 15.38 -1.79
N ILE A 132 -4.06 15.70 -2.54
CA ILE A 132 -3.46 17.03 -2.58
C ILE A 132 -3.51 17.54 -4.03
N TYR A 133 -4.08 18.73 -4.19
CA TYR A 133 -4.20 19.40 -5.48
C TYR A 133 -3.18 20.53 -5.58
N TRP A 134 -2.52 20.64 -6.72
CA TRP A 134 -1.58 21.70 -7.05
C TRP A 134 -1.86 22.25 -8.43
N ARG A 135 -1.98 23.58 -8.57
CA ARG A 135 -1.89 24.22 -9.88
C ARG A 135 -0.40 24.27 -10.31
N ALA A 136 -0.12 24.03 -11.60
CA ALA A 136 1.24 24.00 -12.13
C ALA A 136 1.93 25.39 -12.24
N GLY A 137 1.39 26.42 -11.60
CA GLY A 137 1.96 27.77 -11.52
C GLY A 137 1.76 28.62 -12.77
N ASP A 138 2.32 29.85 -12.76
CA ASP A 138 2.06 30.87 -13.79
C ASP A 138 2.66 30.54 -15.17
N ARG A 139 3.59 29.59 -15.26
CA ARG A 139 4.19 29.17 -16.54
C ARG A 139 3.31 28.18 -17.31
N GLU A 140 2.45 27.46 -16.62
CA GLU A 140 1.54 26.47 -17.17
C GLU A 140 0.15 26.61 -16.51
N PRO A 141 -0.56 27.71 -16.78
CA PRO A 141 -1.82 28.05 -16.10
C PRO A 141 -2.95 27.06 -16.43
N ASP A 142 -2.81 26.34 -17.52
CA ASP A 142 -3.72 25.33 -18.05
C ASP A 142 -3.35 23.90 -17.60
N ASN A 143 -2.51 23.79 -16.57
CA ASN A 143 -2.09 22.51 -16.05
C ASN A 143 -2.23 22.41 -14.53
N TYR A 144 -2.54 21.22 -14.03
CA TYR A 144 -2.57 20.91 -12.61
C TYR A 144 -1.99 19.53 -12.32
N ARG A 145 -1.54 19.34 -11.08
CA ARG A 145 -1.08 18.08 -10.54
C ARG A 145 -1.91 17.67 -9.33
N ILE A 146 -2.14 16.39 -9.19
CA ILE A 146 -2.74 15.79 -8.01
C ILE A 146 -1.77 14.76 -7.46
N ASP A 147 -1.44 14.91 -6.20
CA ASP A 147 -0.67 13.94 -5.46
C ASP A 147 -1.62 13.12 -4.57
N TYR A 148 -1.54 11.82 -4.63
CA TYR A 148 -2.30 10.93 -3.78
C TYR A 148 -1.43 9.77 -3.34
N PHE A 149 -0.94 9.85 -2.10
CA PHE A 149 0.07 8.94 -1.55
C PHE A 149 1.29 8.82 -2.47
N ASN A 150 1.48 7.70 -3.15
CA ASN A 150 2.62 7.43 -4.03
C ASN A 150 2.24 7.51 -5.52
N GLU A 151 1.14 8.14 -5.85
CA GLU A 151 0.75 8.37 -7.25
C GLU A 151 0.62 9.86 -7.54
N GLU A 152 1.12 10.29 -8.69
CA GLU A 152 0.90 11.61 -9.24
C GLU A 152 -0.02 11.53 -10.47
N TYR A 153 -0.95 12.47 -10.56
CA TYR A 153 -1.74 12.68 -11.76
C TYR A 153 -1.43 14.04 -12.35
N TRP A 154 -1.10 14.08 -13.63
CA TRP A 154 -0.86 15.29 -14.39
C TRP A 154 -1.98 15.51 -15.40
N SER A 155 -2.63 16.68 -15.38
CA SER A 155 -3.69 17.03 -16.33
C SER A 155 -3.20 17.06 -17.77
N ALA A 156 -1.95 17.44 -18.01
CA ALA A 156 -1.33 17.45 -19.35
C ALA A 156 -1.28 16.07 -19.99
N THR A 157 -0.98 15.02 -19.21
CA THR A 157 -0.89 13.63 -19.72
C THR A 157 -2.19 12.87 -19.58
N LYS A 158 -3.08 13.33 -18.69
CA LYS A 158 -4.31 12.63 -18.26
C LYS A 158 -4.05 11.21 -17.76
N GLN A 159 -2.92 10.99 -17.12
CA GLN A 159 -2.48 9.69 -16.62
C GLN A 159 -2.00 9.78 -15.19
N TRP A 160 -2.25 8.73 -14.44
CA TRP A 160 -1.64 8.49 -13.14
C TRP A 160 -0.27 7.86 -13.35
N GLN A 161 0.72 8.38 -12.64
CA GLN A 161 2.10 7.89 -12.64
C GLN A 161 2.46 7.49 -11.21
N ASP A 162 3.17 6.38 -11.03
CA ASP A 162 3.76 6.05 -9.73
C ASP A 162 4.94 6.99 -9.48
N ASP A 163 5.03 7.54 -8.28
CA ASP A 163 6.20 8.30 -7.82
C ASP A 163 7.38 7.33 -7.69
N ASP A 164 8.42 7.49 -8.51
CA ASP A 164 9.66 6.69 -8.46
C ASP A 164 10.60 7.13 -7.32
#